data_0566f73fd309dc9d55a2fdd9affb115c
#
_entry.id   0566f73fd309dc9d55a2fdd9affb115c
#
_cell.length_a   1.000
_cell.length_b   1.000
_cell.length_c   1.000
_cell.angle_alpha   90.00
_cell.angle_beta   90.00
_cell.angle_gamma   90.00
#
_symmetry.space_group_name_H-M   'P 1'
#
loop_
_entity.id
_entity.type
_entity.pdbx_description
1 polymer ?
#
loop_
_entity_poly.entity_id
_entity_poly.type
_entity_poly.pdbx_seq_one_letter_code
_entity_poly.pdbx_strand_id
1 'polypeptide(L)'
;MIAVKELTKKYGSTEVLHGLTFSVPDGQVTGFLGPNGSGKSSTMRCILGLDTIGKGEVTFDGQPLSAYRAQRPHIAGALLEPTWYMPGHSARAHIRSIAQAAGISQSRADECLELVGLAGVQKRKIKKFSLGMKQRLGLAVALLGDPKHLILDEPVNGLDPEGVHWMRELIRRSASEGRAVLVSSHLLHEMELTADRLVVIGKGSLIGEYTMDEFLRTGAQPTIRMRVADPDSFVDATSRLDGINLTRQNDGSLEFASEAPDLDRRLGELARDTGAVVLEMTPQRAGLEQKFLDATGQAVEYRTQDRRGQ
;
A
#
# COMPACT_ATOMS: atom_id res chain seq x y z
N MET A 1 1.93 -18.79 3.99
CA MET A 1 1.92 -18.09 2.68
C MET A 1 0.51 -18.10 2.10
N ILE A 2 0.02 -16.96 1.54
CA ILE A 2 -1.21 -16.92 0.73
C ILE A 2 -0.80 -17.05 -0.75
N ALA A 3 -1.45 -17.93 -1.51
CA ALA A 3 -1.26 -18.05 -2.95
C ALA A 3 -2.58 -17.82 -3.68
N VAL A 4 -2.55 -16.97 -4.69
CA VAL A 4 -3.67 -16.64 -5.59
C VAL A 4 -3.27 -17.05 -6.99
N LYS A 5 -4.08 -17.89 -7.67
CA LYS A 5 -3.80 -18.38 -9.00
C LYS A 5 -5.01 -18.21 -9.90
N GLU A 6 -4.80 -17.54 -11.04
CA GLU A 6 -5.80 -17.36 -12.11
C GLU A 6 -7.15 -16.84 -11.58
N LEU A 7 -7.14 -15.98 -10.55
CA LEU A 7 -8.34 -15.50 -9.87
C LEU A 7 -9.15 -14.61 -10.78
N THR A 8 -10.38 -15.04 -11.11
CA THR A 8 -11.36 -14.21 -11.83
C THR A 8 -12.58 -13.94 -10.99
N LYS A 9 -13.22 -12.78 -11.21
CA LYS A 9 -14.45 -12.38 -10.54
C LYS A 9 -15.36 -11.61 -11.47
N LYS A 10 -16.66 -11.94 -11.41
CA LYS A 10 -17.74 -11.19 -12.08
C LYS A 10 -18.77 -10.73 -11.09
N TYR A 11 -19.30 -9.52 -11.29
CA TYR A 11 -20.53 -9.03 -10.67
C TYR A 11 -21.58 -8.83 -11.77
N GLY A 12 -22.60 -9.68 -11.77
CA GLY A 12 -23.52 -9.76 -12.90
C GLY A 12 -22.80 -10.13 -14.20
N SER A 13 -22.94 -9.28 -15.22
CA SER A 13 -22.24 -9.45 -16.52
C SER A 13 -20.84 -8.85 -16.55
N THR A 14 -20.47 -8.02 -15.58
CA THR A 14 -19.20 -7.29 -15.59
C THR A 14 -18.09 -8.11 -14.92
N GLU A 15 -17.04 -8.43 -15.68
CA GLU A 15 -15.83 -9.02 -15.13
C GLU A 15 -14.96 -7.93 -14.51
N VAL A 16 -14.57 -8.12 -13.25
CA VAL A 16 -13.80 -7.13 -12.47
C VAL A 16 -12.42 -7.63 -12.09
N LEU A 17 -12.17 -8.94 -12.17
CA LEU A 17 -10.83 -9.54 -11.97
C LEU A 17 -10.56 -10.50 -13.13
N HIS A 18 -9.38 -10.39 -13.75
CA HIS A 18 -9.00 -11.01 -15.01
C HIS A 18 -7.80 -11.95 -14.85
N GLY A 19 -7.95 -13.02 -14.04
CA GLY A 19 -6.90 -14.04 -13.90
C GLY A 19 -5.71 -13.59 -13.06
N LEU A 20 -5.95 -12.96 -11.89
CA LEU A 20 -4.87 -12.52 -11.02
C LEU A 20 -4.08 -13.72 -10.47
N THR A 21 -2.76 -13.66 -10.59
CA THR A 21 -1.83 -14.64 -10.03
C THR A 21 -0.73 -13.93 -9.28
N PHE A 22 -0.64 -14.13 -7.96
CA PHE A 22 0.39 -13.56 -7.10
C PHE A 22 0.49 -14.33 -5.78
N SER A 23 1.50 -14.01 -4.98
CA SER A 23 1.70 -14.62 -3.66
C SER A 23 1.98 -13.59 -2.56
N VAL A 24 1.62 -13.95 -1.33
CA VAL A 24 1.92 -13.20 -0.10
C VAL A 24 2.77 -14.10 0.78
N PRO A 25 4.10 -13.94 0.79
CA PRO A 25 5.01 -14.77 1.57
C PRO A 25 4.86 -14.57 3.08
N ASP A 26 5.21 -15.60 3.86
CA ASP A 26 5.30 -15.50 5.31
C ASP A 26 6.46 -14.59 5.72
N GLY A 27 6.32 -13.90 6.83
CA GLY A 27 7.34 -13.02 7.40
C GLY A 27 7.57 -11.72 6.62
N GLN A 28 6.69 -11.39 5.67
CA GLN A 28 6.82 -10.20 4.83
C GLN A 28 5.51 -9.41 4.75
N VAL A 29 5.65 -8.11 4.53
CA VAL A 29 4.54 -7.22 4.18
C VAL A 29 4.48 -7.10 2.66
N THR A 30 3.37 -7.56 2.08
CA THR A 30 3.06 -7.37 0.66
C THR A 30 2.08 -6.23 0.50
N GLY A 31 2.53 -5.14 -0.11
CA GLY A 31 1.68 -4.01 -0.50
C GLY A 31 0.87 -4.35 -1.75
N PHE A 32 -0.44 -4.20 -1.69
CA PHE A 32 -1.37 -4.43 -2.80
C PHE A 32 -1.83 -3.09 -3.36
N LEU A 33 -1.21 -2.67 -4.44
CA LEU A 33 -1.27 -1.32 -4.96
C LEU A 33 -2.11 -1.23 -6.22
N GLY A 34 -2.89 -0.18 -6.36
CA GLY A 34 -3.70 0.08 -7.55
C GLY A 34 -4.60 1.29 -7.36
N PRO A 35 -5.03 1.96 -8.43
CA PRO A 35 -5.99 3.06 -8.35
C PRO A 35 -7.34 2.61 -7.77
N ASN A 36 -8.19 3.57 -7.40
CA ASN A 36 -9.56 3.26 -7.00
C ASN A 36 -10.29 2.59 -8.16
N GLY A 37 -11.07 1.54 -7.85
CA GLY A 37 -11.74 0.73 -8.87
C GLY A 37 -10.87 -0.34 -9.54
N SER A 38 -9.57 -0.46 -9.20
CA SER A 38 -8.69 -1.47 -9.80
C SER A 38 -8.98 -2.93 -9.39
N GLY A 39 -9.86 -3.15 -8.41
CA GLY A 39 -10.23 -4.49 -7.94
C GLY A 39 -9.59 -4.91 -6.61
N LYS A 40 -8.88 -4.03 -5.87
CA LYS A 40 -8.21 -4.37 -4.59
C LYS A 40 -9.15 -5.02 -3.59
N SER A 41 -10.21 -4.32 -3.19
CA SER A 41 -11.17 -4.84 -2.19
C SER A 41 -11.89 -6.09 -2.69
N SER A 42 -12.23 -6.16 -3.99
CA SER A 42 -12.84 -7.38 -4.57
C SER A 42 -11.90 -8.58 -4.49
N THR A 43 -10.60 -8.37 -4.76
CA THR A 43 -9.58 -9.41 -4.62
C THR A 43 -9.48 -9.90 -3.17
N MET A 44 -9.38 -8.98 -2.21
CA MET A 44 -9.31 -9.35 -0.78
C MET A 44 -10.56 -10.08 -0.29
N ARG A 45 -11.75 -9.68 -0.75
CA ARG A 45 -13.00 -10.38 -0.45
C ARG A 45 -13.03 -11.80 -1.03
N CYS A 46 -12.52 -11.97 -2.26
CA CYS A 46 -12.37 -13.29 -2.88
C CYS A 46 -11.35 -14.15 -2.11
N ILE A 47 -10.21 -13.60 -1.70
CA ILE A 47 -9.20 -14.31 -0.90
C ILE A 47 -9.81 -14.85 0.40
N LEU A 48 -10.63 -14.07 1.08
CA LEU A 48 -11.30 -14.46 2.32
C LEU A 48 -12.53 -15.36 2.12
N GLY A 49 -12.91 -15.64 0.87
CA GLY A 49 -14.12 -16.41 0.56
C GLY A 49 -15.42 -15.71 0.91
N LEU A 50 -15.39 -14.38 1.07
CA LEU A 50 -16.58 -13.54 1.27
C LEU A 50 -17.35 -13.34 -0.03
N ASP A 51 -16.64 -13.38 -1.16
CA ASP A 51 -17.20 -13.36 -2.49
C ASP A 51 -16.82 -14.64 -3.25
N THR A 52 -17.75 -15.16 -4.04
CA THR A 52 -17.49 -16.32 -4.91
C THR A 52 -16.53 -15.94 -6.01
N ILE A 53 -15.53 -16.77 -6.26
CA ILE A 53 -14.62 -16.65 -7.40
C ILE A 53 -15.25 -17.22 -8.67
N GLY A 54 -14.89 -16.68 -9.84
CA GLY A 54 -15.35 -17.20 -11.14
C GLY A 54 -14.52 -18.39 -11.57
N LYS A 55 -13.20 -18.21 -11.61
CA LYS A 55 -12.19 -19.26 -11.92
C LYS A 55 -10.97 -19.02 -11.03
N GLY A 56 -10.08 -20.00 -11.02
CA GLY A 56 -8.84 -19.95 -10.26
C GLY A 56 -8.99 -20.51 -8.85
N GLU A 57 -7.97 -20.31 -8.04
CA GLU A 57 -7.92 -20.79 -6.67
C GLU A 57 -7.20 -19.81 -5.74
N VAL A 58 -7.57 -19.86 -4.47
CA VAL A 58 -6.88 -19.16 -3.39
C VAL A 58 -6.58 -20.17 -2.28
N THR A 59 -5.32 -20.21 -1.86
CA THR A 59 -4.89 -21.11 -0.80
C THR A 59 -4.13 -20.37 0.30
N PHE A 60 -4.27 -20.88 1.52
CA PHE A 60 -3.51 -20.50 2.69
C PHE A 60 -2.70 -21.74 3.11
N ASP A 61 -1.38 -21.64 3.07
CA ASP A 61 -0.47 -22.78 3.33
C ASP A 61 -0.85 -24.02 2.49
N GLY A 62 -1.21 -23.80 1.21
CA GLY A 62 -1.56 -24.84 0.25
C GLY A 62 -2.99 -25.41 0.36
N GLN A 63 -3.83 -24.90 1.27
CA GLN A 63 -5.22 -25.33 1.46
C GLN A 63 -6.20 -24.17 1.28
N PRO A 64 -7.38 -24.38 0.71
CA PRO A 64 -8.41 -23.33 0.68
C PRO A 64 -8.87 -23.00 2.11
N LEU A 65 -9.21 -21.74 2.39
CA LEU A 65 -9.63 -21.27 3.71
C LEU A 65 -10.82 -22.09 4.26
N SER A 66 -11.69 -22.61 3.38
CA SER A 66 -12.82 -23.45 3.76
C SER A 66 -12.41 -24.77 4.41
N ALA A 67 -11.25 -25.32 4.09
CA ALA A 67 -10.75 -26.57 4.63
C ALA A 67 -10.43 -26.49 6.14
N TYR A 68 -10.07 -25.29 6.62
CA TYR A 68 -9.70 -25.06 8.03
C TYR A 68 -10.88 -25.03 9.00
N ARG A 69 -12.13 -24.99 8.51
CA ARG A 69 -13.37 -25.07 9.34
C ARG A 69 -13.34 -24.11 10.55
N ALA A 70 -13.41 -24.65 11.77
CA ALA A 70 -13.38 -23.88 13.02
C ALA A 70 -12.03 -23.19 13.29
N GLN A 71 -10.94 -23.59 12.64
CA GLN A 71 -9.62 -22.99 12.80
C GLN A 71 -9.41 -21.72 11.93
N ARG A 72 -10.38 -21.34 11.07
CA ARG A 72 -10.26 -20.16 10.20
C ARG A 72 -9.77 -18.90 10.90
N PRO A 73 -10.24 -18.56 12.14
CA PRO A 73 -9.76 -17.37 12.84
C PRO A 73 -8.26 -17.39 13.17
N HIS A 74 -7.64 -18.58 13.26
CA HIS A 74 -6.20 -18.76 13.48
C HIS A 74 -5.41 -18.78 12.16
N ILE A 75 -6.10 -18.90 11.02
CA ILE A 75 -5.47 -18.90 9.70
C ILE A 75 -5.46 -17.50 9.12
N ALA A 76 -6.60 -16.82 9.10
CA ALA A 76 -6.73 -15.50 8.47
C ALA A 76 -7.49 -14.54 9.37
N GLY A 77 -6.90 -13.36 9.59
CA GLY A 77 -7.53 -12.19 10.16
C GLY A 77 -7.66 -11.10 9.11
N ALA A 78 -8.76 -10.35 9.14
CA ALA A 78 -8.99 -9.34 8.14
C ALA A 78 -9.59 -8.06 8.71
N LEU A 79 -9.14 -6.92 8.15
CA LEU A 79 -9.75 -5.61 8.28
C LEU A 79 -10.08 -5.12 6.86
N LEU A 80 -11.36 -5.20 6.45
CA LEU A 80 -11.80 -4.75 5.13
C LEU A 80 -12.52 -3.41 5.20
N GLU A 81 -13.54 -3.31 6.02
CA GLU A 81 -14.31 -2.08 6.20
C GLU A 81 -14.50 -1.78 7.68
N PRO A 82 -14.15 -0.56 8.14
CA PRO A 82 -14.28 -0.19 9.56
C PRO A 82 -15.75 0.05 9.98
N THR A 83 -16.70 -0.19 9.09
CA THR A 83 -18.14 -0.01 9.34
C THR A 83 -18.85 -1.30 9.77
N TRP A 84 -18.18 -2.44 9.68
CA TRP A 84 -18.75 -3.74 10.05
C TRP A 84 -18.79 -3.96 11.56
N TYR A 85 -19.60 -3.16 12.25
CA TYR A 85 -19.79 -3.25 13.70
C TYR A 85 -21.26 -3.04 14.06
N MET A 86 -21.62 -3.48 15.27
CA MET A 86 -22.94 -3.21 15.85
C MET A 86 -22.94 -1.85 16.57
N PRO A 87 -23.56 -0.80 16.01
CA PRO A 87 -23.41 0.58 16.52
C PRO A 87 -23.86 0.78 17.96
N GLY A 88 -24.79 -0.03 18.43
CA GLY A 88 -25.34 0.00 19.78
C GLY A 88 -24.48 -0.71 20.84
N HIS A 89 -23.54 -1.56 20.41
CA HIS A 89 -22.66 -2.28 21.31
C HIS A 89 -21.52 -1.38 21.82
N SER A 90 -21.00 -1.68 23.00
CA SER A 90 -19.67 -1.20 23.39
C SER A 90 -18.60 -1.97 22.63
N ALA A 91 -17.38 -1.40 22.51
CA ALA A 91 -16.27 -2.09 21.86
C ALA A 91 -16.01 -3.47 22.51
N ARG A 92 -16.02 -3.53 23.85
CA ARG A 92 -15.85 -4.79 24.60
C ARG A 92 -16.95 -5.80 24.30
N ALA A 93 -18.22 -5.37 24.27
CA ALA A 93 -19.33 -6.28 23.96
C ALA A 93 -19.22 -6.82 22.53
N HIS A 94 -18.83 -5.97 21.58
CA HIS A 94 -18.67 -6.33 20.18
C HIS A 94 -17.57 -7.38 19.98
N ILE A 95 -16.34 -7.12 20.45
CA ILE A 95 -15.23 -8.06 20.26
C ILE A 95 -15.44 -9.36 21.01
N ARG A 96 -16.06 -9.31 22.22
CA ARG A 96 -16.38 -10.51 22.98
C ARG A 96 -17.46 -11.37 22.33
N SER A 97 -18.45 -10.78 21.66
CA SER A 97 -19.45 -11.54 20.91
C SER A 97 -18.82 -12.27 19.71
N ILE A 98 -17.85 -11.65 19.04
CA ILE A 98 -17.09 -12.29 17.95
C ILE A 98 -16.18 -13.39 18.51
N ALA A 99 -15.48 -13.15 19.61
CA ALA A 99 -14.64 -14.15 20.28
C ALA A 99 -15.46 -15.39 20.65
N GLN A 100 -16.64 -15.20 21.25
CA GLN A 100 -17.55 -16.29 21.61
C GLN A 100 -17.99 -17.09 20.37
N ALA A 101 -18.37 -16.40 19.29
CA ALA A 101 -18.77 -17.07 18.05
C ALA A 101 -17.62 -17.85 17.39
N ALA A 102 -16.38 -17.39 17.58
CA ALA A 102 -15.17 -18.03 17.08
C ALA A 102 -14.58 -19.09 18.02
N GLY A 103 -15.17 -19.33 19.20
CA GLY A 103 -14.61 -20.24 20.21
C GLY A 103 -13.33 -19.74 20.88
N ILE A 104 -13.10 -18.42 20.86
CA ILE A 104 -11.92 -17.76 21.42
C ILE A 104 -12.24 -17.24 22.83
N SER A 105 -11.25 -17.24 23.72
CA SER A 105 -11.44 -16.82 25.11
C SER A 105 -11.79 -15.32 25.23
N GLN A 106 -12.56 -14.98 26.26
CA GLN A 106 -12.91 -13.58 26.54
C GLN A 106 -11.70 -12.75 27.01
N SER A 107 -10.70 -13.40 27.63
CA SER A 107 -9.42 -12.76 27.98
C SER A 107 -8.68 -12.29 26.73
N ARG A 108 -8.64 -13.12 25.68
CA ARG A 108 -8.02 -12.75 24.40
C ARG A 108 -8.69 -11.53 23.75
N ALA A 109 -10.01 -11.44 23.86
CA ALA A 109 -10.74 -10.26 23.39
C ALA A 109 -10.32 -8.97 24.13
N ASP A 110 -10.16 -9.05 25.47
CA ASP A 110 -9.70 -7.91 26.25
C ASP A 110 -8.22 -7.55 25.94
N GLU A 111 -7.34 -8.54 25.79
CA GLU A 111 -5.94 -8.34 25.34
C GLU A 111 -5.86 -7.64 23.97
N CYS A 112 -6.70 -8.02 23.02
CA CYS A 112 -6.73 -7.38 21.72
C CYS A 112 -7.16 -5.90 21.81
N LEU A 113 -8.09 -5.55 22.73
CA LEU A 113 -8.45 -4.15 22.97
C LEU A 113 -7.31 -3.36 23.62
N GLU A 114 -6.53 -3.97 24.49
CA GLU A 114 -5.32 -3.37 25.05
C GLU A 114 -4.26 -3.13 23.98
N LEU A 115 -3.98 -4.14 23.15
CA LEU A 115 -3.00 -4.09 22.07
C LEU A 115 -3.25 -2.92 21.11
N VAL A 116 -4.53 -2.61 20.81
CA VAL A 116 -4.88 -1.52 19.90
C VAL A 116 -5.15 -0.18 20.63
N GLY A 117 -4.90 -0.11 21.94
CA GLY A 117 -5.04 1.12 22.73
C GLY A 117 -6.49 1.53 23.02
N LEU A 118 -7.45 0.61 23.02
CA LEU A 118 -8.87 0.87 23.27
C LEU A 118 -9.34 0.46 24.67
N ALA A 119 -8.45 -0.02 25.55
CA ALA A 119 -8.80 -0.47 26.90
C ALA A 119 -9.54 0.61 27.72
N GLY A 120 -9.05 1.86 27.69
CA GLY A 120 -9.64 2.99 28.43
C GLY A 120 -11.06 3.38 27.97
N VAL A 121 -11.45 2.98 26.75
CA VAL A 121 -12.75 3.35 26.14
C VAL A 121 -13.61 2.14 25.78
N GLN A 122 -13.21 0.93 26.19
CA GLN A 122 -13.85 -0.33 25.82
C GLN A 122 -15.35 -0.42 26.18
N LYS A 123 -15.81 0.31 27.18
CA LYS A 123 -17.23 0.38 27.61
C LYS A 123 -18.05 1.37 26.77
N ARG A 124 -17.40 2.24 26.00
CA ARG A 124 -18.07 3.26 25.19
C ARG A 124 -18.74 2.61 23.96
N LYS A 125 -19.93 3.10 23.59
CA LYS A 125 -20.65 2.63 22.39
C LYS A 125 -19.88 2.98 21.12
N ILE A 126 -19.78 2.04 20.18
CA ILE A 126 -19.00 2.17 18.93
C ILE A 126 -19.52 3.31 18.05
N LYS A 127 -20.81 3.61 18.07
CA LYS A 127 -21.38 4.76 17.34
C LYS A 127 -20.76 6.11 17.73
N LYS A 128 -20.10 6.20 18.90
CA LYS A 128 -19.42 7.40 19.40
C LYS A 128 -17.91 7.38 19.11
N PHE A 129 -17.41 6.35 18.42
CA PHE A 129 -15.99 6.22 18.07
C PHE A 129 -15.67 7.12 16.89
N SER A 130 -14.48 7.72 16.91
CA SER A 130 -13.88 8.32 15.71
C SER A 130 -13.60 7.25 14.65
N LEU A 131 -13.32 7.65 13.42
CA LEU A 131 -12.94 6.72 12.36
C LEU A 131 -11.68 5.92 12.77
N GLY A 132 -10.64 6.57 13.29
CA GLY A 132 -9.44 5.90 13.79
C GLY A 132 -9.70 4.91 14.93
N MET A 133 -10.60 5.23 15.86
CA MET A 133 -11.00 4.26 16.89
C MET A 133 -11.73 3.06 16.31
N LYS A 134 -12.50 3.22 15.26
CA LYS A 134 -13.17 2.12 14.55
C LYS A 134 -12.16 1.25 13.79
N GLN A 135 -11.15 1.87 13.14
CA GLN A 135 -10.04 1.16 12.51
C GLN A 135 -9.27 0.31 13.52
N ARG A 136 -8.91 0.89 14.68
CA ARG A 136 -8.27 0.16 15.76
C ARG A 136 -9.13 -1.02 16.27
N LEU A 137 -10.44 -0.82 16.40
CA LEU A 137 -11.35 -1.90 16.80
C LEU A 137 -11.43 -3.01 15.75
N GLY A 138 -11.51 -2.66 14.46
CA GLY A 138 -11.49 -3.63 13.37
C GLY A 138 -10.19 -4.45 13.35
N LEU A 139 -9.06 -3.78 13.61
CA LEU A 139 -7.78 -4.47 13.74
C LEU A 139 -7.73 -5.40 14.97
N ALA A 140 -8.31 -4.99 16.12
CA ALA A 140 -8.45 -5.88 17.29
C ALA A 140 -9.22 -7.15 16.94
N VAL A 141 -10.28 -7.03 16.15
CA VAL A 141 -11.05 -8.16 15.64
C VAL A 141 -10.21 -9.02 14.69
N ALA A 142 -9.46 -8.41 13.78
CA ALA A 142 -8.57 -9.12 12.87
C ALA A 142 -7.50 -9.95 13.60
N LEU A 143 -6.99 -9.44 14.73
CA LEU A 143 -5.96 -10.09 15.55
C LEU A 143 -6.50 -11.10 16.58
N LEU A 144 -7.83 -11.21 16.72
CA LEU A 144 -8.48 -11.96 17.78
C LEU A 144 -8.06 -13.43 17.81
N GLY A 145 -8.01 -14.09 16.66
CA GLY A 145 -7.63 -15.49 16.52
C GLY A 145 -6.11 -15.74 16.49
N ASP A 146 -5.29 -14.72 16.70
CA ASP A 146 -3.84 -14.80 16.49
C ASP A 146 -3.47 -15.42 15.13
N PRO A 147 -3.95 -14.81 14.01
CA PRO A 147 -3.90 -15.42 12.70
C PRO A 147 -2.49 -15.44 12.12
N LYS A 148 -2.18 -16.48 11.32
CA LYS A 148 -0.93 -16.56 10.54
C LYS A 148 -0.89 -15.57 9.38
N HIS A 149 -2.04 -15.18 8.87
CA HIS A 149 -2.15 -14.32 7.70
C HIS A 149 -3.05 -13.14 8.03
N LEU A 150 -2.60 -11.91 7.73
CA LEU A 150 -3.35 -10.68 7.92
C LEU A 150 -3.67 -10.04 6.57
N ILE A 151 -4.92 -9.64 6.38
CA ILE A 151 -5.42 -8.97 5.16
C ILE A 151 -6.06 -7.67 5.58
N LEU A 152 -5.42 -6.55 5.21
CA LEU A 152 -5.77 -5.21 5.68
C LEU A 152 -6.08 -4.30 4.48
N ASP A 153 -7.34 -3.92 4.31
CA ASP A 153 -7.79 -3.02 3.24
C ASP A 153 -7.77 -1.58 3.74
N GLU A 154 -6.87 -0.76 3.17
CA GLU A 154 -6.70 0.66 3.48
C GLU A 154 -6.63 0.96 5.00
N PRO A 155 -5.77 0.26 5.78
CA PRO A 155 -5.83 0.29 7.25
C PRO A 155 -5.46 1.64 7.87
N VAL A 156 -4.77 2.50 7.13
CA VAL A 156 -4.33 3.84 7.60
C VAL A 156 -5.35 4.94 7.32
N ASN A 157 -6.38 4.65 6.53
CA ASN A 157 -7.36 5.66 6.16
C ASN A 157 -8.09 6.24 7.38
N GLY A 158 -8.07 7.58 7.49
CA GLY A 158 -8.75 8.30 8.56
C GLY A 158 -8.07 8.22 9.92
N LEU A 159 -6.81 7.77 9.97
CA LEU A 159 -5.95 7.91 11.13
C LEU A 159 -5.25 9.27 11.11
N ASP A 160 -4.94 9.78 12.30
CA ASP A 160 -4.01 10.88 12.48
C ASP A 160 -2.55 10.41 12.28
N PRO A 161 -1.57 11.30 12.15
CA PRO A 161 -0.17 10.92 11.90
C PRO A 161 0.40 9.93 12.92
N GLU A 162 0.05 10.07 14.19
CA GLU A 162 0.45 9.13 15.25
C GLU A 162 -0.19 7.75 15.06
N GLY A 163 -1.46 7.73 14.69
CA GLY A 163 -2.19 6.50 14.36
C GLY A 163 -1.62 5.78 13.14
N VAL A 164 -1.22 6.53 12.10
CA VAL A 164 -0.54 5.97 10.91
C VAL A 164 0.78 5.32 11.29
N HIS A 165 1.62 6.04 12.09
CA HIS A 165 2.90 5.50 12.56
C HIS A 165 2.71 4.22 13.38
N TRP A 166 1.80 4.24 14.34
CA TRP A 166 1.46 3.08 15.16
C TRP A 166 0.97 1.88 14.31
N MET A 167 0.09 2.12 13.33
CA MET A 167 -0.42 1.08 12.44
C MET A 167 0.70 0.45 11.63
N ARG A 168 1.62 1.25 11.11
CA ARG A 168 2.80 0.79 10.36
C ARG A 168 3.71 -0.10 11.22
N GLU A 169 4.01 0.33 12.44
CA GLU A 169 4.81 -0.46 13.37
C GLU A 169 4.16 -1.81 13.67
N LEU A 170 2.83 -1.83 13.89
CA LEU A 170 2.10 -3.07 14.15
C LEU A 170 2.12 -4.01 12.94
N ILE A 171 1.95 -3.49 11.72
CA ILE A 171 2.03 -4.25 10.47
C ILE A 171 3.42 -4.88 10.34
N ARG A 172 4.49 -4.09 10.48
CA ARG A 172 5.89 -4.56 10.38
C ARG A 172 6.22 -5.59 11.47
N ARG A 173 5.79 -5.34 12.69
CA ARG A 173 5.95 -6.28 13.79
C ARG A 173 5.23 -7.60 13.49
N SER A 174 4.00 -7.55 12.97
CA SER A 174 3.26 -8.76 12.62
C SER A 174 4.00 -9.61 11.58
N ALA A 175 4.61 -8.98 10.57
CA ALA A 175 5.44 -9.68 9.60
C ALA A 175 6.71 -10.24 10.24
N SER A 176 7.42 -9.48 11.08
CA SER A 176 8.63 -9.94 11.78
C SER A 176 8.37 -11.13 12.74
N GLU A 177 7.13 -11.29 13.20
CA GLU A 177 6.67 -12.46 13.97
C GLU A 177 6.35 -13.68 13.06
N GLY A 178 6.58 -13.58 11.74
CA GLY A 178 6.42 -14.67 10.77
C GLY A 178 5.07 -14.68 10.05
N ARG A 179 4.20 -13.70 10.24
CA ARG A 179 2.89 -13.65 9.55
C ARG A 179 3.05 -13.18 8.12
N ALA A 180 2.25 -13.73 7.21
CA ALA A 180 2.05 -13.14 5.90
C ALA A 180 1.08 -11.97 6.00
N VAL A 181 1.49 -10.77 5.59
CA VAL A 181 0.66 -9.56 5.71
C VAL A 181 0.40 -8.98 4.33
N LEU A 182 -0.87 -8.91 3.93
CA LEU A 182 -1.34 -8.25 2.71
C LEU A 182 -2.00 -6.93 3.08
N VAL A 183 -1.47 -5.82 2.60
CA VAL A 183 -1.98 -4.47 2.89
C VAL A 183 -2.31 -3.75 1.61
N SER A 184 -3.55 -3.33 1.42
CA SER A 184 -3.87 -2.41 0.32
C SER A 184 -3.62 -0.97 0.71
N SER A 185 -3.19 -0.18 -0.27
CA SER A 185 -3.18 1.27 -0.18
C SER A 185 -3.29 1.89 -1.58
N HIS A 186 -3.81 3.10 -1.64
CA HIS A 186 -3.68 3.99 -2.79
C HIS A 186 -2.55 5.03 -2.57
N LEU A 187 -1.98 5.09 -1.37
CA LEU A 187 -0.88 5.99 -0.99
C LEU A 187 0.45 5.24 -1.09
N LEU A 188 1.16 5.52 -2.14
CA LEU A 188 2.41 4.85 -2.45
C LEU A 188 3.50 5.10 -1.40
N HIS A 189 3.60 6.32 -0.89
CA HIS A 189 4.54 6.69 0.17
C HIS A 189 4.35 5.84 1.45
N GLU A 190 3.10 5.50 1.80
CA GLU A 190 2.84 4.61 2.93
C GLU A 190 3.37 3.19 2.67
N MET A 191 3.30 2.73 1.43
CA MET A 191 3.82 1.41 1.05
C MET A 191 5.35 1.37 1.06
N GLU A 192 6.02 2.44 0.61
CA GLU A 192 7.48 2.57 0.68
C GLU A 192 8.02 2.37 2.10
N LEU A 193 7.32 2.91 3.09
CA LEU A 193 7.71 2.84 4.48
C LEU A 193 7.30 1.53 5.19
N THR A 194 6.46 0.72 4.56
CA THR A 194 5.81 -0.42 5.24
C THR A 194 6.07 -1.75 4.56
N ALA A 195 6.03 -1.80 3.22
CA ALA A 195 6.03 -3.04 2.46
C ALA A 195 7.44 -3.50 2.06
N ASP A 196 7.63 -4.81 2.06
CA ASP A 196 8.84 -5.48 1.55
C ASP A 196 8.70 -5.80 0.06
N ARG A 197 7.46 -6.07 -0.37
CA ARG A 197 7.09 -6.42 -1.74
C ARG A 197 5.85 -5.65 -2.18
N LEU A 198 5.70 -5.47 -3.49
CA LEU A 198 4.53 -4.84 -4.10
C LEU A 198 3.89 -5.77 -5.13
N VAL A 199 2.58 -5.86 -5.09
CA VAL A 199 1.73 -6.41 -6.15
C VAL A 199 0.92 -5.24 -6.71
N VAL A 200 1.16 -4.89 -7.96
CA VAL A 200 0.52 -3.74 -8.61
C VAL A 200 -0.58 -4.24 -9.53
N ILE A 201 -1.79 -3.71 -9.36
CA ILE A 201 -2.95 -4.05 -10.19
C ILE A 201 -3.58 -2.83 -10.84
N GLY A 202 -4.17 -3.05 -12.02
CA GLY A 202 -4.94 -2.04 -12.75
C GLY A 202 -6.09 -2.68 -13.52
N LYS A 203 -7.28 -2.12 -13.46
CA LYS A 203 -8.49 -2.64 -14.15
C LYS A 203 -8.67 -4.16 -14.00
N GLY A 204 -8.47 -4.68 -12.78
CA GLY A 204 -8.66 -6.09 -12.48
C GLY A 204 -7.55 -7.02 -12.97
N SER A 205 -6.48 -6.51 -13.55
CA SER A 205 -5.34 -7.29 -14.06
C SER A 205 -4.07 -7.01 -13.27
N LEU A 206 -3.21 -8.02 -13.15
CA LEU A 206 -1.87 -7.86 -12.58
C LEU A 206 -1.00 -7.05 -13.55
N ILE A 207 -0.40 -5.97 -13.06
CA ILE A 207 0.60 -5.18 -13.79
C ILE A 207 2.00 -5.74 -13.51
N GLY A 208 2.29 -6.09 -12.26
CA GLY A 208 3.56 -6.70 -11.89
C GLY A 208 3.69 -6.99 -10.40
N GLU A 209 4.66 -7.83 -10.08
CA GLU A 209 5.14 -8.10 -8.74
C GLU A 209 6.60 -7.65 -8.63
N TYR A 210 6.94 -6.95 -7.55
CA TYR A 210 8.26 -6.37 -7.34
C TYR A 210 8.66 -6.53 -5.87
N THR A 211 9.94 -6.65 -5.58
CA THR A 211 10.45 -6.22 -4.28
C THR A 211 10.39 -4.69 -4.20
N MET A 212 10.36 -4.12 -2.99
CA MET A 212 10.40 -2.67 -2.85
C MET A 212 11.63 -2.07 -3.53
N ASP A 213 12.80 -2.71 -3.37
CA ASP A 213 14.05 -2.26 -3.99
C ASP A 213 14.00 -2.32 -5.52
N GLU A 214 13.46 -3.39 -6.11
CA GLU A 214 13.26 -3.48 -7.56
C GLU A 214 12.32 -2.38 -8.04
N PHE A 215 11.18 -2.19 -7.37
CA PHE A 215 10.23 -1.15 -7.73
C PHE A 215 10.85 0.24 -7.67
N LEU A 216 11.65 0.53 -6.64
CA LEU A 216 12.39 1.79 -6.52
C LEU A 216 13.43 1.99 -7.61
N ARG A 217 14.01 0.91 -8.15
CA ARG A 217 14.97 0.96 -9.26
C ARG A 217 14.31 0.95 -10.64
N THR A 218 13.11 0.40 -10.78
CA THR A 218 12.43 0.25 -12.08
C THR A 218 11.97 1.61 -12.62
N GLY A 219 12.34 1.93 -13.84
CA GLY A 219 11.66 2.89 -14.71
C GLY A 219 11.95 4.38 -14.55
N ALA A 220 12.85 4.82 -13.70
CA ALA A 220 13.24 6.23 -13.70
C ALA A 220 14.77 6.39 -13.74
N GLN A 221 15.22 7.06 -14.77
CA GLN A 221 16.59 7.60 -14.78
C GLN A 221 16.78 8.42 -13.49
N PRO A 222 17.90 8.27 -12.77
CA PRO A 222 18.20 9.13 -11.65
C PRO A 222 18.16 10.57 -12.13
N THR A 223 17.35 11.40 -11.51
CA THR A 223 17.27 12.82 -11.80
C THR A 223 17.90 13.62 -10.68
N ILE A 224 18.53 14.74 -11.05
CA ILE A 224 19.09 15.69 -10.11
C ILE A 224 18.41 17.03 -10.34
N ARG A 225 17.74 17.51 -9.29
CA ARG A 225 17.23 18.87 -9.26
C ARG A 225 18.33 19.79 -8.78
N MET A 226 18.57 20.87 -9.54
CA MET A 226 19.62 21.82 -9.25
C MET A 226 19.08 23.25 -9.34
N ARG A 227 19.46 24.08 -8.40
CA ARG A 227 19.27 25.53 -8.48
C ARG A 227 20.62 26.20 -8.51
N VAL A 228 20.83 27.04 -9.50
CA VAL A 228 22.04 27.82 -9.66
C VAL A 228 21.69 29.31 -9.73
N ALA A 229 22.63 30.16 -9.38
CA ALA A 229 22.40 31.60 -9.36
C ALA A 229 22.14 32.19 -10.77
N ASP A 230 22.80 31.62 -11.79
CA ASP A 230 22.59 31.96 -13.19
C ASP A 230 22.23 30.68 -13.98
N PRO A 231 20.93 30.39 -14.13
CA PRO A 231 20.48 29.16 -14.81
C PRO A 231 20.79 29.16 -16.30
N ASP A 232 20.76 30.33 -16.97
CA ASP A 232 20.91 30.39 -18.43
C ASP A 232 22.35 30.09 -18.84
N SER A 233 23.33 30.68 -18.17
CA SER A 233 24.75 30.40 -18.39
C SER A 233 25.10 28.92 -18.06
N PHE A 234 24.48 28.35 -17.06
CA PHE A 234 24.70 26.96 -16.68
C PHE A 234 24.10 25.97 -17.69
N VAL A 235 22.90 26.26 -18.21
CA VAL A 235 22.26 25.49 -19.30
C VAL A 235 23.13 25.43 -20.54
N ASP A 236 23.70 26.56 -20.97
CA ASP A 236 24.61 26.60 -22.12
C ASP A 236 25.84 25.69 -21.89
N ALA A 237 26.36 25.65 -20.67
CA ALA A 237 27.48 24.80 -20.33
C ALA A 237 27.13 23.31 -20.31
N THR A 238 25.88 22.94 -19.99
CA THR A 238 25.45 21.53 -19.96
C THR A 238 25.42 20.90 -21.36
N SER A 239 25.34 21.68 -22.43
CA SER A 239 25.43 21.18 -23.81
C SER A 239 26.73 20.43 -24.12
N ARG A 240 27.75 20.58 -23.26
CA ARG A 240 29.03 19.86 -23.35
C ARG A 240 29.00 18.44 -22.71
N LEU A 241 27.90 18.10 -22.04
CA LEU A 241 27.74 16.82 -21.37
C LEU A 241 26.84 15.89 -22.18
N ASP A 242 27.42 14.83 -22.72
CA ASP A 242 26.67 13.84 -23.49
C ASP A 242 25.77 12.98 -22.58
N GLY A 243 24.59 12.61 -23.11
CA GLY A 243 23.67 11.67 -22.44
C GLY A 243 22.93 12.26 -21.23
N ILE A 244 22.78 13.59 -21.16
CA ILE A 244 22.00 14.29 -20.15
C ILE A 244 20.77 14.94 -20.79
N ASN A 245 19.61 14.61 -20.26
CA ASN A 245 18.36 15.29 -20.57
C ASN A 245 18.12 16.39 -19.54
N LEU A 246 17.88 17.61 -19.99
CA LEU A 246 17.62 18.78 -19.16
C LEU A 246 16.18 19.26 -19.35
N THR A 247 15.50 19.48 -18.22
CA THR A 247 14.18 20.12 -18.18
C THR A 247 14.22 21.31 -17.23
N ARG A 248 13.75 22.47 -17.67
CA ARG A 248 13.59 23.65 -16.82
C ARG A 248 12.20 23.62 -16.17
N GLN A 249 12.16 23.71 -14.85
CA GLN A 249 10.93 23.71 -14.06
C GLN A 249 10.35 25.13 -13.93
N ASN A 250 9.05 25.25 -13.65
CA ASN A 250 8.35 26.53 -13.52
C ASN A 250 8.88 27.43 -12.40
N ASP A 251 9.57 26.87 -11.41
CA ASP A 251 10.19 27.58 -10.28
C ASP A 251 11.64 28.03 -10.56
N GLY A 252 12.09 27.85 -11.80
CA GLY A 252 13.44 28.21 -12.25
C GLY A 252 14.52 27.18 -11.88
N SER A 253 14.17 26.06 -11.24
CA SER A 253 15.11 24.95 -11.04
C SER A 253 15.35 24.19 -12.34
N LEU A 254 16.52 23.54 -12.41
CA LEU A 254 16.94 22.69 -13.53
C LEU A 254 16.84 21.23 -13.07
N GLU A 255 16.22 20.38 -13.87
CA GLU A 255 16.14 18.94 -13.63
C GLU A 255 16.96 18.21 -14.70
N PHE A 256 17.93 17.45 -14.26
CA PHE A 256 18.84 16.68 -15.08
C PHE A 256 18.55 15.20 -14.94
N ALA A 257 18.38 14.49 -16.05
CA ALA A 257 18.20 13.04 -16.10
C ALA A 257 19.33 12.40 -16.92
N SER A 258 19.90 11.29 -16.45
CA SER A 258 20.89 10.51 -17.16
C SER A 258 20.88 9.07 -16.72
N GLU A 259 21.24 8.14 -17.60
CA GLU A 259 21.47 6.73 -17.27
C GLU A 259 22.80 6.51 -16.54
N ALA A 260 23.69 7.49 -16.58
CA ALA A 260 24.99 7.40 -15.94
C ALA A 260 24.86 7.50 -14.39
N PRO A 261 25.49 6.60 -13.64
CA PRO A 261 25.37 6.55 -12.17
C PRO A 261 26.08 7.70 -11.45
N ASP A 262 26.91 8.49 -12.14
CA ASP A 262 27.76 9.57 -11.62
C ASP A 262 27.27 10.98 -12.03
N LEU A 263 25.97 11.13 -12.29
CA LEU A 263 25.40 12.39 -12.75
C LEU A 263 25.66 13.56 -11.78
N ASP A 264 25.56 13.31 -10.48
CA ASP A 264 25.83 14.28 -9.41
C ASP A 264 27.27 14.80 -9.47
N ARG A 265 28.22 13.92 -9.63
CA ARG A 265 29.64 14.25 -9.77
C ARG A 265 29.88 15.09 -11.04
N ARG A 266 29.35 14.66 -12.18
CA ARG A 266 29.50 15.36 -13.47
C ARG A 266 28.93 16.77 -13.42
N LEU A 267 27.75 16.95 -12.82
CA LEU A 267 27.14 18.27 -12.63
C LEU A 267 27.94 19.15 -11.64
N GLY A 268 28.47 18.56 -10.58
CA GLY A 268 29.35 19.25 -9.63
C GLY A 268 30.67 19.69 -10.25
N GLU A 269 31.28 18.85 -11.08
CA GLU A 269 32.50 19.19 -11.83
C GLU A 269 32.23 20.31 -12.83
N LEU A 270 31.10 20.23 -13.57
CA LEU A 270 30.70 21.30 -14.49
C LEU A 270 30.48 22.66 -13.76
N ALA A 271 29.82 22.62 -12.60
CA ALA A 271 29.58 23.82 -11.80
C ALA A 271 30.91 24.47 -11.36
N ARG A 272 31.87 23.66 -10.90
CA ARG A 272 33.20 24.12 -10.54
C ARG A 272 33.94 24.74 -11.73
N ASP A 273 33.92 24.05 -12.88
CA ASP A 273 34.69 24.46 -14.07
C ASP A 273 34.12 25.72 -14.75
N THR A 274 32.83 25.96 -14.58
CA THR A 274 32.13 27.17 -15.06
C THR A 274 32.10 28.29 -14.02
N GLY A 275 32.47 28.03 -12.78
CA GLY A 275 32.34 28.98 -11.68
C GLY A 275 30.89 29.24 -11.26
N ALA A 276 29.96 28.33 -11.62
CA ALA A 276 28.55 28.49 -11.29
C ALA A 276 28.31 28.32 -9.77
N VAL A 277 27.55 29.28 -9.22
CA VAL A 277 27.15 29.20 -7.79
C VAL A 277 25.95 28.27 -7.67
N VAL A 278 26.17 27.11 -7.06
CA VAL A 278 25.13 26.12 -6.77
C VAL A 278 24.40 26.53 -5.49
N LEU A 279 23.11 26.78 -5.58
CA LEU A 279 22.23 27.11 -4.44
C LEU A 279 21.60 25.86 -3.82
N GLU A 280 21.30 24.85 -4.66
CA GLU A 280 20.73 23.59 -4.26
C GLU A 280 21.13 22.52 -5.28
N MET A 281 21.44 21.32 -4.81
CA MET A 281 21.66 20.14 -5.64
C MET A 281 21.13 18.92 -4.90
N THR A 282 19.99 18.41 -5.36
CA THR A 282 19.28 17.33 -4.66
C THR A 282 19.02 16.18 -5.64
N PRO A 283 19.56 14.98 -5.38
CA PRO A 283 19.15 13.79 -6.10
C PRO A 283 17.65 13.58 -5.93
N GLN A 284 16.92 13.60 -7.02
CA GLN A 284 15.52 13.21 -7.02
C GLN A 284 15.44 11.77 -7.50
N ARG A 285 14.98 10.90 -6.64
CA ARG A 285 14.46 9.63 -7.10
C ARG A 285 13.13 9.95 -7.76
N ALA A 286 12.93 9.52 -9.01
CA ALA A 286 11.62 9.64 -9.63
C ALA A 286 10.59 9.15 -8.63
N GLY A 287 9.67 10.02 -8.26
CA GLY A 287 8.74 9.73 -7.18
C GLY A 287 8.02 8.42 -7.48
N LEU A 288 7.89 7.57 -6.50
CA LEU A 288 7.10 6.34 -6.61
C LEU A 288 5.75 6.61 -7.26
N GLU A 289 5.18 7.79 -7.04
CA GLU A 289 3.92 8.22 -7.64
C GLU A 289 4.01 8.30 -9.17
N GLN A 290 5.09 8.86 -9.73
CA GLN A 290 5.26 8.94 -11.18
C GLN A 290 5.43 7.54 -11.77
N LYS A 291 6.24 6.67 -11.14
CA LYS A 291 6.40 5.27 -11.56
C LYS A 291 5.10 4.49 -11.51
N PHE A 292 4.31 4.72 -10.47
CA PHE A 292 3.00 4.12 -10.33
C PHE A 292 2.02 4.65 -11.40
N LEU A 293 2.04 5.96 -11.66
CA LEU A 293 1.24 6.56 -12.73
C LEU A 293 1.66 6.06 -14.10
N ASP A 294 2.95 5.89 -14.36
CA ASP A 294 3.46 5.35 -15.61
C ASP A 294 3.05 3.88 -15.79
N ALA A 295 3.19 3.08 -14.73
CA ALA A 295 2.78 1.68 -14.72
C ALA A 295 1.24 1.52 -14.83
N THR A 296 0.46 2.44 -14.26
CA THR A 296 -1.01 2.40 -14.22
C THR A 296 -1.68 3.37 -15.20
N GLY A 297 -0.95 4.25 -15.86
CA GLY A 297 -1.48 5.38 -16.65
C GLY A 297 -2.42 4.97 -17.80
N GLN A 298 -2.31 3.76 -18.32
CA GLN A 298 -3.27 3.16 -19.24
C GLN A 298 -4.45 2.45 -18.54
N ALA A 299 -4.36 2.27 -17.23
CA ALA A 299 -5.29 1.47 -16.41
C ALA A 299 -6.27 2.29 -15.56
N VAL A 300 -6.27 3.63 -15.66
CA VAL A 300 -7.19 4.49 -14.90
C VAL A 300 -8.54 4.60 -15.62
N GLU A 301 -9.61 4.19 -14.94
CA GLU A 301 -10.98 4.17 -15.49
C GLU A 301 -11.66 5.55 -15.50
N TYR A 302 -11.22 6.48 -14.64
CA TYR A 302 -11.78 7.83 -14.49
C TYR A 302 -10.69 8.90 -14.71
N ARG A 303 -10.55 9.36 -15.96
CA ARG A 303 -9.90 10.65 -16.21
C ARG A 303 -10.93 11.75 -15.95
N THR A 304 -10.69 12.65 -15.01
CA THR A 304 -11.36 13.94 -14.96
C THR A 304 -11.09 14.66 -16.28
N GLN A 305 -12.09 14.76 -17.14
CA GLN A 305 -12.01 15.66 -18.29
C GLN A 305 -11.94 17.09 -17.73
N ASP A 306 -10.78 17.72 -17.89
CA ASP A 306 -10.60 19.16 -17.67
C ASP A 306 -11.59 19.90 -18.60
N ARG A 307 -12.73 20.32 -18.05
CA ARG A 307 -13.60 21.30 -18.70
C ARG A 307 -12.96 22.67 -18.53
N ARG A 308 -11.92 22.94 -19.29
CA ARG A 308 -11.50 24.30 -19.61
C ARG A 308 -11.70 24.49 -21.11
N GLY A 309 -12.75 25.19 -21.46
CA GLY A 309 -13.00 25.63 -22.83
C GLY A 309 -14.48 25.73 -23.17
N GLN A 310 -15.20 26.64 -22.58
CA GLN A 310 -16.22 27.48 -23.23
C GLN A 310 -16.43 28.74 -22.39
#